data_630fe2ce7e270eebae98bee9de1508de
#
_entry.id   630fe2ce7e270eebae98bee9de1508de
#
_cell.length_a   1.000
_cell.length_b   1.000
_cell.length_c   1.000
_cell.angle_alpha   90.00
_cell.angle_beta   90.00
_cell.angle_gamma   90.00
#
_symmetry.space_group_name_H-M   'P 1'
#
loop_
_entity.id
_entity.type
_entity.pdbx_description
1 polymer ?
#
loop_
_entity_poly.entity_id
_entity_poly.type
_entity_poly.pdbx_seq_one_letter_code
_entity_poly.pdbx_strand_id
1 'polypeptide(L)'
;MRKLRIAVIIIFIGAAALFAAYQVRTRIEADTEPPVITSDSDSVSVSVEGEESDVFQGLSAKDNVDGDITDDIRVASMSNFTDTGTRNITYVVFDSSNQAATLTRELVYTDYTPPRITLTEPLRFSLNETEEWDTSDFLQYFKATDCLDGDITSQIRMNIDGNGYIDGAGTYPITLQVNNSAGDVTSVPVELTIVDPEDEQESEK
;
A
#
# COMPACT_ATOMS: atom_id res chain seq x y z
N MET A 1 34.22 -35.00 -56.23
CA MET A 1 34.10 -35.08 -54.76
C MET A 1 35.07 -34.14 -54.02
N ARG A 2 36.37 -34.04 -54.36
CA ARG A 2 37.30 -33.12 -53.64
C ARG A 2 36.98 -31.63 -53.74
N LYS A 3 36.58 -31.16 -54.96
CA LYS A 3 36.18 -29.76 -55.17
C LYS A 3 34.92 -29.38 -54.36
N LEU A 4 33.92 -30.27 -54.26
CA LEU A 4 32.72 -30.05 -53.47
C LEU A 4 33.03 -29.95 -51.97
N ARG A 5 33.91 -30.80 -51.43
CA ARG A 5 34.35 -30.74 -50.05
C ARG A 5 35.03 -29.40 -49.71
N ILE A 6 35.91 -28.93 -50.62
CA ILE A 6 36.58 -27.63 -50.44
C ILE A 6 35.58 -26.48 -50.46
N ALA A 7 34.58 -26.48 -51.37
CA ALA A 7 33.56 -25.48 -51.41
C ALA A 7 32.72 -25.43 -50.12
N VAL A 8 32.30 -26.57 -49.58
CA VAL A 8 31.57 -26.68 -48.31
C VAL A 8 32.41 -26.16 -47.14
N ILE A 9 33.69 -26.44 -47.08
CA ILE A 9 34.61 -25.95 -46.04
C ILE A 9 34.73 -24.42 -46.11
N ILE A 10 34.88 -23.85 -47.30
CA ILE A 10 34.96 -22.40 -47.49
C ILE A 10 33.68 -21.70 -47.05
N ILE A 11 32.49 -22.24 -47.42
CA ILE A 11 31.19 -21.72 -46.99
C ILE A 11 31.06 -21.79 -45.48
N PHE A 12 31.46 -22.91 -44.85
CA PHE A 12 31.39 -23.07 -43.39
C PHE A 12 32.30 -22.07 -42.67
N ILE A 13 33.55 -21.89 -43.14
CA ILE A 13 34.46 -20.89 -42.54
C ILE A 13 33.91 -19.49 -42.71
N GLY A 14 33.34 -19.12 -43.86
CA GLY A 14 32.70 -17.83 -44.10
C GLY A 14 31.52 -17.60 -43.17
N ALA A 15 30.65 -18.59 -43.02
CA ALA A 15 29.51 -18.50 -42.11
C ALA A 15 29.96 -18.40 -40.63
N ALA A 16 30.97 -19.17 -40.22
CA ALA A 16 31.54 -19.11 -38.88
C ALA A 16 32.19 -17.73 -38.57
N ALA A 17 32.87 -17.14 -39.56
CA ALA A 17 33.47 -15.82 -39.44
C ALA A 17 32.41 -14.73 -39.33
N LEU A 18 31.33 -14.80 -40.11
CA LEU A 18 30.18 -13.87 -40.02
C LEU A 18 29.47 -14.02 -38.68
N PHE A 19 29.25 -15.22 -38.19
CA PHE A 19 28.65 -15.48 -36.88
C PHE A 19 29.53 -14.92 -35.75
N ALA A 20 30.86 -15.15 -35.82
CA ALA A 20 31.78 -14.60 -34.84
C ALA A 20 31.79 -13.07 -34.84
N ALA A 21 31.79 -12.45 -36.03
CA ALA A 21 31.69 -10.97 -36.16
C ALA A 21 30.39 -10.45 -35.61
N TYR A 22 29.26 -11.11 -35.87
CA TYR A 22 27.97 -10.78 -35.30
C TYR A 22 27.97 -10.84 -33.76
N GLN A 23 28.51 -11.94 -33.20
CA GLN A 23 28.62 -12.12 -31.74
C GLN A 23 29.53 -11.08 -31.09
N VAL A 24 30.62 -10.70 -31.72
CA VAL A 24 31.51 -9.65 -31.22
C VAL A 24 30.79 -8.29 -31.26
N ARG A 25 30.11 -8.02 -32.36
CA ARG A 25 29.33 -6.78 -32.50
C ARG A 25 28.22 -6.63 -31.42
N THR A 26 27.43 -7.68 -31.22
CA THR A 26 26.36 -7.70 -30.21
C THR A 26 26.88 -7.53 -28.79
N ARG A 27 28.11 -8.03 -28.49
CA ARG A 27 28.74 -7.83 -27.19
C ARG A 27 29.31 -6.42 -26.97
N ILE A 28 29.77 -5.77 -28.06
CA ILE A 28 30.30 -4.39 -27.99
C ILE A 28 29.17 -3.39 -27.91
N GLU A 29 28.04 -3.70 -28.54
CA GLU A 29 26.85 -2.84 -28.53
C GLU A 29 25.90 -3.16 -27.34
N ALA A 30 26.20 -4.18 -26.53
CA ALA A 30 25.42 -4.48 -25.34
C ALA A 30 25.59 -3.37 -24.30
N ASP A 31 24.48 -2.77 -23.92
CA ASP A 31 24.44 -1.86 -22.81
C ASP A 31 24.69 -2.62 -21.49
N THR A 32 25.60 -2.13 -20.69
CA THR A 32 26.01 -2.73 -19.40
C THR A 32 25.93 -1.74 -18.24
N GLU A 33 25.50 -0.52 -18.50
CA GLU A 33 25.38 0.54 -17.50
C GLU A 33 23.90 0.73 -17.16
N PRO A 34 23.50 0.59 -15.87
CA PRO A 34 22.12 0.82 -15.48
C PRO A 34 21.75 2.32 -15.59
N PRO A 35 20.46 2.63 -15.78
CA PRO A 35 19.98 3.99 -15.80
C PRO A 35 20.20 4.67 -14.44
N VAL A 36 20.07 6.00 -14.40
CA VAL A 36 20.22 6.81 -13.19
C VAL A 36 18.95 7.63 -12.98
N ILE A 37 18.30 7.43 -11.83
CA ILE A 37 17.22 8.29 -11.37
C ILE A 37 17.81 9.39 -10.51
N THR A 38 17.38 10.62 -10.73
CA THR A 38 17.74 11.79 -9.91
C THR A 38 16.48 12.50 -9.42
N SER A 39 16.57 13.13 -8.26
CA SER A 39 15.53 13.96 -7.68
C SER A 39 16.08 15.32 -7.33
N ASP A 40 15.29 16.37 -7.46
CA ASP A 40 15.61 17.72 -7.04
C ASP A 40 15.43 17.94 -5.53
N SER A 41 14.73 16.99 -4.85
CA SER A 41 14.45 17.03 -3.42
C SER A 41 14.43 15.64 -2.81
N ASP A 42 14.79 15.54 -1.53
CA ASP A 42 14.71 14.32 -0.73
C ASP A 42 13.26 13.98 -0.32
N SER A 43 12.32 14.90 -0.55
CA SER A 43 10.90 14.72 -0.24
C SER A 43 10.00 15.27 -1.34
N VAL A 44 8.77 14.72 -1.43
CA VAL A 44 7.68 15.22 -2.24
C VAL A 44 6.44 15.41 -1.38
N SER A 45 5.76 16.54 -1.54
CA SER A 45 4.52 16.86 -0.81
C SER A 45 3.34 16.81 -1.77
N VAL A 46 2.31 16.04 -1.41
CA VAL A 46 1.10 15.86 -2.20
C VAL A 46 -0.15 16.00 -1.34
N SER A 47 -1.29 16.33 -1.95
CA SER A 47 -2.60 16.18 -1.32
C SER A 47 -3.03 14.71 -1.36
N VAL A 48 -3.83 14.27 -0.39
CA VAL A 48 -4.46 12.93 -0.41
C VAL A 48 -5.37 12.76 -1.65
N GLU A 49 -6.06 13.84 -2.05
CA GLU A 49 -6.90 13.87 -3.26
C GLU A 49 -6.15 14.32 -4.52
N GLY A 50 -4.80 14.46 -4.45
CA GLY A 50 -3.96 14.86 -5.56
C GLY A 50 -3.94 13.83 -6.70
N GLU A 51 -3.39 14.23 -7.85
CA GLU A 51 -3.23 13.32 -8.98
C GLU A 51 -2.07 12.33 -8.71
N GLU A 52 -2.19 11.11 -9.23
CA GLU A 52 -1.13 10.10 -9.13
C GLU A 52 0.21 10.60 -9.71
N SER A 53 0.15 11.51 -10.70
CA SER A 53 1.32 12.14 -11.29
C SER A 53 2.11 13.04 -10.33
N ASP A 54 1.48 13.56 -9.26
CA ASP A 54 2.11 14.50 -8.35
C ASP A 54 3.29 13.89 -7.59
N VAL A 55 3.25 12.57 -7.36
CA VAL A 55 4.34 11.87 -6.68
C VAL A 55 5.63 11.79 -7.53
N PHE A 56 5.58 12.08 -8.83
CA PHE A 56 6.76 12.07 -9.71
C PHE A 56 7.42 13.45 -9.88
N GLN A 57 6.88 14.48 -9.28
CA GLN A 57 7.44 15.84 -9.39
C GLN A 57 8.90 15.88 -8.97
N GLY A 58 9.74 16.57 -9.78
CA GLY A 58 11.17 16.75 -9.53
C GLY A 58 12.02 15.52 -9.82
N LEU A 59 11.46 14.44 -10.37
CA LEU A 59 12.22 13.27 -10.80
C LEU A 59 12.67 13.41 -12.25
N SER A 60 13.85 12.87 -12.56
CA SER A 60 14.28 12.60 -13.90
C SER A 60 15.11 11.31 -13.96
N ALA A 61 15.05 10.61 -15.10
CA ALA A 61 15.84 9.41 -15.32
C ALA A 61 16.55 9.48 -16.67
N LYS A 62 17.80 9.07 -16.66
CA LYS A 62 18.65 9.05 -17.87
C LYS A 62 19.45 7.76 -17.94
N ASP A 63 19.63 7.33 -19.16
CA ASP A 63 20.45 6.21 -19.52
C ASP A 63 21.46 6.61 -20.60
N ASN A 64 22.59 5.92 -20.67
CA ASN A 64 23.68 6.22 -21.62
C ASN A 64 23.34 5.83 -23.07
N VAL A 65 22.43 4.85 -23.27
CA VAL A 65 21.99 4.34 -24.59
C VAL A 65 20.60 4.83 -24.95
N ASP A 66 19.65 4.73 -23.99
CA ASP A 66 18.23 5.09 -24.21
C ASP A 66 17.95 6.58 -24.04
N GLY A 67 18.89 7.34 -23.44
CA GLY A 67 18.77 8.76 -23.26
C GLY A 67 17.83 9.14 -22.09
N ASP A 68 16.86 9.99 -22.37
CA ASP A 68 15.87 10.42 -21.36
C ASP A 68 14.73 9.40 -21.28
N ILE A 69 14.61 8.74 -20.15
CA ILE A 69 13.59 7.73 -19.82
C ILE A 69 12.75 8.16 -18.59
N THR A 70 12.64 9.47 -18.38
CA THR A 70 11.90 10.02 -17.23
C THR A 70 10.44 9.56 -17.21
N ASP A 71 9.78 9.46 -18.37
CA ASP A 71 8.39 9.00 -18.48
C ASP A 71 8.18 7.52 -18.14
N ASP A 72 9.28 6.75 -18.06
CA ASP A 72 9.26 5.33 -17.70
C ASP A 72 9.44 5.06 -16.21
N ILE A 73 9.62 6.11 -15.39
CA ILE A 73 9.67 5.99 -13.93
C ILE A 73 8.31 5.47 -13.41
N ARG A 74 8.35 4.48 -12.53
CA ARG A 74 7.17 3.91 -11.85
C ARG A 74 7.39 3.85 -10.36
N VAL A 75 6.30 3.86 -9.60
CA VAL A 75 6.34 3.56 -8.15
C VAL A 75 6.53 2.05 -7.99
N ALA A 76 7.60 1.66 -7.32
CA ALA A 76 7.89 0.27 -7.00
C ALA A 76 7.21 -0.15 -5.69
N SER A 77 7.25 0.72 -4.67
CA SER A 77 6.64 0.45 -3.37
C SER A 77 6.46 1.72 -2.54
N MET A 78 5.55 1.65 -1.58
CA MET A 78 5.40 2.61 -0.50
C MET A 78 5.48 1.88 0.83
N SER A 79 6.16 2.46 1.82
CA SER A 79 6.22 1.91 3.18
C SER A 79 4.92 2.20 3.94
N ASN A 80 4.76 1.60 5.12
CA ASN A 80 3.87 2.14 6.13
C ASN A 80 4.34 3.55 6.53
N PHE A 81 3.47 4.30 7.20
CA PHE A 81 3.83 5.60 7.73
C PHE A 81 5.02 5.48 8.68
N THR A 82 5.97 6.40 8.53
CA THR A 82 7.11 6.59 9.43
C THR A 82 6.78 7.66 10.49
N ASP A 83 5.90 8.59 10.15
CA ASP A 83 5.26 9.57 11.00
C ASP A 83 3.88 9.90 10.40
N THR A 84 3.00 10.57 11.14
CA THR A 84 1.65 10.92 10.71
C THR A 84 1.65 11.62 9.33
N GLY A 85 1.03 10.97 8.34
CA GLY A 85 0.96 11.48 6.97
C GLY A 85 2.27 11.42 6.19
N THR A 86 3.31 10.74 6.70
CA THR A 86 4.64 10.66 6.07
C THR A 86 5.07 9.22 5.91
N ARG A 87 5.57 8.86 4.72
CA ARG A 87 6.11 7.53 4.42
C ARG A 87 7.19 7.58 3.35
N ASN A 88 7.94 6.50 3.18
CA ASN A 88 8.89 6.37 2.09
C ASN A 88 8.20 5.86 0.82
N ILE A 89 8.54 6.50 -0.31
CA ILE A 89 8.15 6.06 -1.64
C ILE A 89 9.42 5.67 -2.42
N THR A 90 9.40 4.48 -3.01
CA THR A 90 10.51 3.96 -3.82
C THR A 90 10.07 3.92 -5.27
N TYR A 91 10.87 4.51 -6.14
CA TYR A 91 10.71 4.52 -7.58
C TYR A 91 11.63 3.51 -8.24
N VAL A 92 11.26 3.07 -9.43
CA VAL A 92 12.07 2.22 -10.28
C VAL A 92 11.95 2.68 -11.73
N VAL A 93 13.04 2.56 -12.48
CA VAL A 93 13.04 2.69 -13.93
C VAL A 93 13.87 1.55 -14.52
N PHE A 94 13.49 1.10 -15.71
CA PHE A 94 14.22 0.08 -16.47
C PHE A 94 14.64 0.68 -17.81
N ASP A 95 15.85 0.35 -18.25
CA ASP A 95 16.31 0.62 -19.61
C ASP A 95 15.82 -0.45 -20.60
N SER A 96 16.14 -0.26 -21.89
CA SER A 96 15.81 -1.23 -22.95
C SER A 96 16.57 -2.56 -22.82
N SER A 97 17.66 -2.60 -22.05
CA SER A 97 18.45 -3.78 -21.74
C SER A 97 17.99 -4.52 -20.47
N ASN A 98 16.87 -4.07 -19.84
CA ASN A 98 16.28 -4.56 -18.60
C ASN A 98 17.19 -4.39 -17.37
N GLN A 99 18.06 -3.37 -17.36
CA GLN A 99 18.77 -2.97 -16.17
C GLN A 99 17.89 -1.98 -15.40
N ALA A 100 17.97 -2.01 -14.07
CA ALA A 100 17.09 -1.23 -13.21
C ALA A 100 17.87 -0.25 -12.34
N ALA A 101 17.29 0.93 -12.13
CA ALA A 101 17.69 1.83 -11.06
C ALA A 101 16.50 2.09 -10.13
N THR A 102 16.81 2.36 -8.87
CA THR A 102 15.82 2.73 -7.86
C THR A 102 16.23 3.98 -7.11
N LEU A 103 15.24 4.74 -6.68
CA LEU A 103 15.42 5.91 -5.82
C LEU A 103 14.31 5.92 -4.78
N THR A 104 14.66 6.20 -3.53
CA THR A 104 13.69 6.35 -2.44
C THR A 104 13.76 7.77 -1.91
N ARG A 105 12.58 8.37 -1.69
CA ARG A 105 12.44 9.67 -1.00
C ARG A 105 11.24 9.64 -0.07
N GLU A 106 11.11 10.68 0.73
CA GLU A 106 9.99 10.86 1.62
C GLU A 106 8.75 11.38 0.86
N LEU A 107 7.58 10.78 1.11
CA LEU A 107 6.28 11.24 0.64
C LEU A 107 5.51 11.82 1.82
N VAL A 108 5.13 13.09 1.73
CA VAL A 108 4.40 13.82 2.76
C VAL A 108 3.02 14.19 2.24
N TYR A 109 1.97 13.71 2.90
CA TYR A 109 0.60 14.15 2.62
C TYR A 109 0.30 15.44 3.40
N THR A 110 -0.05 16.52 2.69
CA THR A 110 -0.25 17.86 3.28
C THR A 110 -1.55 18.01 4.05
N ASP A 111 -2.53 17.16 3.76
CA ASP A 111 -3.91 17.21 4.27
C ASP A 111 -4.36 15.86 4.84
N TYR A 112 -3.42 15.02 5.26
CA TYR A 112 -3.71 13.75 5.88
C TYR A 112 -4.50 13.91 7.19
N THR A 113 -5.48 13.07 7.37
CA THR A 113 -6.22 12.89 8.62
C THR A 113 -6.29 11.42 8.99
N PRO A 114 -6.01 11.05 10.25
CA PRO A 114 -6.10 9.66 10.71
C PRO A 114 -7.48 9.05 10.51
N PRO A 115 -7.58 7.71 10.47
CA PRO A 115 -8.85 7.00 10.42
C PRO A 115 -9.80 7.46 11.52
N ARG A 116 -11.09 7.54 11.22
CA ARG A 116 -12.12 7.99 12.15
C ARG A 116 -13.20 6.93 12.31
N ILE A 117 -13.48 6.57 13.57
CA ILE A 117 -14.63 5.73 13.93
C ILE A 117 -15.77 6.64 14.37
N THR A 118 -16.97 6.39 13.89
CA THR A 118 -18.20 7.09 14.28
C THR A 118 -19.24 6.08 14.74
N LEU A 119 -19.95 6.43 15.82
CA LEU A 119 -21.10 5.70 16.32
C LEU A 119 -22.34 6.16 15.53
N THR A 120 -23.15 5.21 15.06
CA THR A 120 -24.38 5.51 14.32
C THR A 120 -25.61 5.60 15.21
N GLU A 121 -25.63 4.83 16.30
CA GLU A 121 -26.74 4.77 17.27
C GLU A 121 -26.18 4.56 18.69
N PRO A 122 -26.93 4.93 19.76
CA PRO A 122 -26.50 4.72 21.14
C PRO A 122 -26.25 3.24 21.46
N LEU A 123 -25.18 2.95 22.20
CA LEU A 123 -24.80 1.59 22.62
C LEU A 123 -25.52 1.21 23.92
N ARG A 124 -26.85 1.24 23.91
CA ARG A 124 -27.69 0.84 25.03
C ARG A 124 -28.77 -0.11 24.54
N PHE A 125 -28.72 -1.34 24.98
CA PHE A 125 -29.56 -2.44 24.54
C PHE A 125 -30.26 -3.11 25.69
N SER A 126 -31.41 -3.75 25.42
CA SER A 126 -32.07 -4.62 26.37
C SER A 126 -31.39 -6.00 26.38
N LEU A 127 -31.32 -6.62 27.56
CA LEU A 127 -30.81 -7.98 27.70
C LEU A 127 -31.52 -8.96 26.76
N ASN A 128 -32.85 -8.84 26.61
CA ASN A 128 -33.65 -9.69 25.75
C ASN A 128 -33.30 -9.55 24.26
N GLU A 129 -32.82 -8.36 23.82
CA GLU A 129 -32.41 -8.12 22.43
C GLU A 129 -31.03 -8.73 22.13
N THR A 130 -30.19 -8.82 23.14
CA THR A 130 -28.79 -9.23 22.98
C THR A 130 -28.52 -10.70 23.36
N GLU A 131 -29.55 -11.46 23.76
CA GLU A 131 -29.39 -12.83 24.26
C GLU A 131 -28.70 -13.79 23.26
N GLU A 132 -28.94 -13.58 21.96
CA GLU A 132 -28.35 -14.38 20.88
C GLU A 132 -27.20 -13.69 20.14
N TRP A 133 -26.79 -12.47 20.57
CA TRP A 133 -25.78 -11.68 19.88
C TRP A 133 -24.37 -12.14 20.23
N ASP A 134 -23.52 -12.10 19.23
CA ASP A 134 -22.08 -12.19 19.45
C ASP A 134 -21.43 -10.80 19.34
N THR A 135 -20.11 -10.76 19.57
CA THR A 135 -19.34 -9.53 19.52
C THR A 135 -19.46 -8.80 18.17
N SER A 136 -19.66 -9.54 17.08
CA SER A 136 -19.76 -8.97 15.73
C SER A 136 -21.08 -8.24 15.48
N ASP A 137 -22.16 -8.61 16.20
CA ASP A 137 -23.46 -7.98 16.05
C ASP A 137 -23.44 -6.51 16.50
N PHE A 138 -22.58 -6.17 17.45
CA PHE A 138 -22.40 -4.79 17.88
C PHE A 138 -21.64 -3.93 16.87
N LEU A 139 -20.87 -4.50 15.95
CA LEU A 139 -20.09 -3.76 14.97
C LEU A 139 -20.96 -3.00 13.95
N GLN A 140 -22.20 -3.42 13.73
CA GLN A 140 -23.14 -2.73 12.84
C GLN A 140 -23.48 -1.29 13.27
N TYR A 141 -23.25 -0.94 14.53
CA TYR A 141 -23.49 0.38 15.09
C TYR A 141 -22.33 1.36 14.89
N PHE A 142 -21.28 0.92 14.21
CA PHE A 142 -20.11 1.74 13.95
C PHE A 142 -19.85 1.87 12.46
N LYS A 143 -19.26 3.00 12.08
CA LYS A 143 -18.68 3.24 10.78
C LYS A 143 -17.26 3.75 10.94
N ALA A 144 -16.39 3.37 10.01
CA ALA A 144 -15.04 3.91 9.96
C ALA A 144 -14.71 4.43 8.58
N THR A 145 -14.09 5.60 8.53
CA THR A 145 -13.64 6.24 7.30
C THR A 145 -12.20 6.69 7.43
N ASP A 146 -11.49 6.65 6.33
CA ASP A 146 -10.11 7.12 6.20
C ASP A 146 -9.95 7.95 4.94
N CYS A 147 -9.06 8.94 4.97
CA CYS A 147 -8.86 9.82 3.82
C CYS A 147 -8.10 9.14 2.67
N LEU A 148 -7.31 8.10 2.94
CA LEU A 148 -6.60 7.32 1.90
C LEU A 148 -7.44 6.19 1.34
N ASP A 149 -8.19 5.48 2.22
CA ASP A 149 -8.84 4.22 1.88
C ASP A 149 -10.37 4.33 1.77
N GLY A 150 -10.95 5.49 2.12
CA GLY A 150 -12.40 5.71 2.09
C GLY A 150 -13.13 4.97 3.21
N ASP A 151 -14.09 4.11 2.88
CA ASP A 151 -14.85 3.31 3.85
C ASP A 151 -14.06 2.08 4.28
N ILE A 152 -13.62 2.08 5.53
CA ILE A 152 -12.89 0.99 6.18
C ILE A 152 -13.69 0.34 7.32
N THR A 153 -15.00 0.48 7.32
CA THR A 153 -15.91 -0.05 8.35
C THR A 153 -15.70 -1.55 8.60
N SER A 154 -15.47 -2.34 7.55
CA SER A 154 -15.23 -3.78 7.66
C SER A 154 -13.92 -4.15 8.37
N GLN A 155 -13.03 -3.18 8.59
CA GLN A 155 -11.75 -3.38 9.28
C GLN A 155 -11.84 -3.07 10.78
N ILE A 156 -12.98 -2.61 11.29
CA ILE A 156 -13.17 -2.34 12.72
C ILE A 156 -13.01 -3.63 13.49
N ARG A 157 -12.21 -3.57 14.55
CA ARG A 157 -12.05 -4.62 15.54
C ARG A 157 -12.52 -4.10 16.87
N MET A 158 -13.29 -4.92 17.59
CA MET A 158 -13.77 -4.63 18.92
C MET A 158 -13.07 -5.55 19.92
N ASN A 159 -12.58 -4.97 20.99
CA ASN A 159 -12.02 -5.67 22.13
C ASN A 159 -12.83 -5.27 23.38
N ILE A 160 -13.28 -6.27 24.15
CA ILE A 160 -13.99 -6.06 25.40
C ILE A 160 -12.94 -6.05 26.52
N ASP A 161 -12.87 -4.95 27.25
CA ASP A 161 -11.92 -4.81 28.34
C ASP A 161 -12.34 -5.65 29.55
N GLY A 162 -11.39 -6.06 30.36
CA GLY A 162 -11.66 -6.87 31.56
C GLY A 162 -11.70 -8.38 31.31
N ASN A 163 -12.86 -9.03 31.55
CA ASN A 163 -13.01 -10.47 31.38
C ASN A 163 -13.19 -10.94 29.93
N GLY A 164 -13.39 -9.99 29.00
CA GLY A 164 -13.53 -10.25 27.57
C GLY A 164 -14.91 -10.81 27.13
N TYR A 165 -15.91 -10.79 28.02
CA TYR A 165 -17.24 -11.32 27.76
C TYR A 165 -18.33 -10.31 28.10
N ILE A 166 -19.45 -10.39 27.37
CA ILE A 166 -20.72 -9.76 27.68
C ILE A 166 -21.62 -10.89 28.18
N ASP A 167 -21.90 -10.91 29.49
CA ASP A 167 -22.56 -12.05 30.16
C ASP A 167 -23.84 -11.68 30.91
N GLY A 168 -24.46 -10.53 30.57
CA GLY A 168 -25.71 -10.12 31.18
C GLY A 168 -25.91 -8.62 31.19
N ALA A 169 -26.80 -8.13 32.06
CA ALA A 169 -26.99 -6.72 32.28
C ALA A 169 -25.76 -6.09 32.94
N GLY A 170 -25.33 -4.92 32.43
CA GLY A 170 -24.16 -4.22 32.93
C GLY A 170 -23.62 -3.20 31.95
N THR A 171 -22.52 -2.53 32.37
CA THR A 171 -21.77 -1.61 31.51
C THR A 171 -20.42 -2.23 31.20
N TYR A 172 -20.11 -2.37 29.92
CA TYR A 172 -18.92 -3.02 29.41
C TYR A 172 -18.03 -1.97 28.72
N PRO A 173 -16.85 -1.69 29.25
CA PRO A 173 -15.87 -0.89 28.54
C PRO A 173 -15.34 -1.72 27.35
N ILE A 174 -15.40 -1.13 26.15
CA ILE A 174 -14.90 -1.73 24.92
C ILE A 174 -13.93 -0.77 24.23
N THR A 175 -12.96 -1.34 23.55
CA THR A 175 -12.02 -0.58 22.73
C THR A 175 -12.20 -0.97 21.27
N LEU A 176 -12.51 0.01 20.43
CA LEU A 176 -12.58 -0.16 18.98
C LEU A 176 -11.25 0.23 18.36
N GLN A 177 -10.78 -0.56 17.41
CA GLN A 177 -9.59 -0.28 16.62
C GLN A 177 -9.88 -0.40 15.14
N VAL A 178 -9.28 0.49 14.36
CA VAL A 178 -9.24 0.40 12.90
C VAL A 178 -7.87 0.87 12.42
N ASN A 179 -7.37 0.27 11.35
CA ASN A 179 -6.13 0.70 10.70
C ASN A 179 -6.37 0.91 9.22
N ASN A 180 -5.63 1.86 8.63
CA ASN A 180 -5.62 2.09 7.20
C ASN A 180 -4.51 1.28 6.49
N SER A 181 -4.46 1.36 5.16
CA SER A 181 -3.46 0.69 4.33
C SER A 181 -2.03 1.21 4.53
N ALA A 182 -1.88 2.42 5.08
CA ALA A 182 -0.58 3.01 5.43
C ALA A 182 -0.10 2.63 6.84
N GLY A 183 -0.86 1.79 7.58
CA GLY A 183 -0.51 1.29 8.90
C GLY A 183 -0.80 2.26 10.05
N ASP A 184 -1.52 3.37 9.80
CA ASP A 184 -1.99 4.24 10.87
C ASP A 184 -3.18 3.61 11.60
N VAL A 185 -3.21 3.71 12.93
CA VAL A 185 -4.16 3.03 13.80
C VAL A 185 -4.91 4.03 14.65
N THR A 186 -6.22 4.01 14.55
CA THR A 186 -7.10 4.72 15.48
C THR A 186 -7.73 3.77 16.47
N SER A 187 -7.67 4.13 17.75
CA SER A 187 -8.22 3.38 18.87
C SER A 187 -9.17 4.26 19.68
N VAL A 188 -10.41 3.81 19.86
CA VAL A 188 -11.46 4.59 20.53
C VAL A 188 -12.09 3.76 21.64
N PRO A 189 -11.95 4.16 22.93
CA PRO A 189 -12.67 3.54 24.03
C PRO A 189 -14.13 4.05 24.03
N VAL A 190 -15.08 3.13 24.20
CA VAL A 190 -16.51 3.42 24.34
C VAL A 190 -17.13 2.50 25.40
N GLU A 191 -18.31 2.85 25.89
CA GLU A 191 -19.06 2.04 26.86
C GLU A 191 -20.31 1.46 26.19
N LEU A 192 -20.47 0.14 26.29
CA LEU A 192 -21.65 -0.61 25.89
C LEU A 192 -22.47 -0.89 27.15
N THR A 193 -23.75 -0.52 27.17
CA THR A 193 -24.66 -0.76 28.27
C THR A 193 -25.74 -1.76 27.87
N ILE A 194 -25.89 -2.81 28.65
CA ILE A 194 -27.00 -3.78 28.55
C ILE A 194 -27.85 -3.64 29.81
N VAL A 195 -29.15 -3.41 29.65
CA VAL A 195 -30.09 -3.22 30.74
C VAL A 195 -31.04 -4.39 30.86
N ASP A 196 -31.34 -4.78 32.09
CA ASP A 196 -32.43 -5.71 32.35
C ASP A 196 -33.76 -4.94 32.35
N PRO A 197 -34.72 -5.31 31.48
CA PRO A 197 -36.01 -4.59 31.45
C PRO A 197 -36.82 -4.73 32.73
N GLU A 198 -36.57 -5.68 33.60
CA GLU A 198 -37.20 -5.82 34.90
C GLU A 198 -36.75 -4.71 35.90
N ASP A 199 -35.45 -4.34 35.83
CA ASP A 199 -34.89 -3.28 36.68
C ASP A 199 -35.39 -1.88 36.32
N GLU A 200 -35.71 -1.62 35.05
CA GLU A 200 -36.28 -0.31 34.60
C GLU A 200 -37.68 -0.11 35.13
N GLN A 201 -38.49 -1.14 35.28
CA GLN A 201 -39.87 -1.05 35.79
C GLN A 201 -39.94 -0.74 37.32
N GLU A 202 -38.89 -1.09 38.07
CA GLU A 202 -38.82 -0.79 39.50
C GLU A 202 -38.41 0.67 39.80
N SER A 203 -37.67 1.30 38.89
CA SER A 203 -37.16 2.67 39.04
C SER A 203 -38.20 3.75 38.76
N GLU A 204 -39.34 3.39 38.11
CA GLU A 204 -40.46 4.34 37.82
C GLU A 204 -41.61 4.28 38.85
N LYS A 205 -41.52 3.46 39.89
CA LYS A 205 -42.50 3.39 40.98
C LYS A 205 -42.03 4.15 42.22
#